data_b1e22942d34fc0b6e2a9a24eb2efe4c1
#
_entry.id   b1e22942d34fc0b6e2a9a24eb2efe4c1
#
_cell.length_a   1.000
_cell.length_b   1.000
_cell.length_c   1.000
_cell.angle_alpha   90.00
_cell.angle_beta   90.00
_cell.angle_gamma   90.00
#
_symmetry.space_group_name_H-M   'P 1'
#
loop_
_entity.id
_entity.type
_entity.pdbx_description
1 polymer ?
#
loop_
_entity_poly.entity_id
_entity_poly.type
_entity_poly.pdbx_seq_one_letter_code
_entity_poly.pdbx_strand_id
1 'polypeptide(L)'
;GTPAADKNVVVFGSADMNIYGLNASDGRLLWKINTEAPVLGAVTIRNGIAYIGGSDHKFRAIDIKSGTVVWSYDGVEGYIETKPLVYDNLVIFGAWDKNLYALDKKTGKEVWKWHEGKPGRFYSAAAVWPVAANGKVFIADPERALTAIDASTGKTVWRTKESMVRETVGLSEDKRRIYSKTMNDSVVCYSATTDFPEKIWASNVGFGYEHAPSMPVEKEGVVFGSTKNGLMFGLDAHTGKVLWKHKVGNSLISTLVPLSKNKCLFTATGGEIGLLVIDYKTNKHK
;
A
#
# COMPACT_ATOMS: atom_id res chain seq x y z
N GLY A 1 6.16 10.90 -5.78
CA GLY A 1 5.04 10.05 -5.33
C GLY A 1 4.58 9.06 -6.40
N THR A 2 3.79 8.09 -6.02
CA THR A 2 3.18 7.15 -6.97
C THR A 2 1.97 7.81 -7.64
N PRO A 3 1.91 7.90 -8.98
CA PRO A 3 0.78 8.48 -9.68
C PRO A 3 -0.46 7.57 -9.61
N ALA A 4 -1.63 8.16 -9.79
CA ALA A 4 -2.88 7.44 -10.02
C ALA A 4 -3.59 8.01 -11.24
N ALA A 5 -4.35 7.16 -11.93
CA ALA A 5 -5.13 7.55 -13.09
C ALA A 5 -6.59 7.11 -12.94
N ASP A 6 -7.50 7.93 -13.39
CA ASP A 6 -8.92 7.61 -13.57
C ASP A 6 -9.41 8.25 -14.85
N LYS A 7 -10.04 7.44 -15.72
CA LYS A 7 -10.49 7.85 -17.05
C LYS A 7 -9.35 8.50 -17.85
N ASN A 8 -9.41 9.81 -18.04
CA ASN A 8 -8.51 10.58 -18.89
C ASN A 8 -7.53 11.45 -18.11
N VAL A 9 -7.48 11.34 -16.78
CA VAL A 9 -6.63 12.18 -15.93
C VAL A 9 -5.64 11.34 -15.15
N VAL A 10 -4.36 11.73 -15.19
CA VAL A 10 -3.30 11.22 -14.31
C VAL A 10 -3.00 12.30 -13.27
N VAL A 11 -3.00 11.91 -11.99
CA VAL A 11 -2.68 12.81 -10.88
C VAL A 11 -1.45 12.31 -10.15
N PHE A 12 -0.53 13.20 -9.80
CA PHE A 12 0.65 12.89 -8.98
C PHE A 12 1.15 14.11 -8.21
N GLY A 13 1.81 13.85 -7.09
CA GLY A 13 2.59 14.84 -6.35
C GLY A 13 4.05 14.86 -6.80
N SER A 14 4.69 16.00 -6.67
CA SER A 14 6.07 16.23 -7.09
C SER A 14 6.93 16.86 -5.98
N ALA A 15 8.23 16.62 -6.02
CA ALA A 15 9.21 17.23 -5.13
C ALA A 15 9.38 18.74 -5.38
N ASP A 16 8.88 19.27 -6.49
CA ASP A 16 8.88 20.69 -6.84
C ASP A 16 7.75 21.49 -6.16
N MET A 17 7.14 20.92 -5.11
CA MET A 17 6.07 21.55 -4.33
C MET A 17 4.78 21.76 -5.13
N ASN A 18 4.45 20.81 -6.01
CA ASN A 18 3.21 20.89 -6.79
C ASN A 18 2.49 19.53 -6.85
N ILE A 19 1.18 19.62 -7.06
CA ILE A 19 0.34 18.50 -7.46
C ILE A 19 -0.11 18.79 -8.89
N TYR A 20 0.00 17.79 -9.76
CA TYR A 20 -0.29 17.89 -11.18
C TYR A 20 -1.45 17.00 -11.59
N GLY A 21 -2.30 17.52 -12.47
CA GLY A 21 -3.25 16.75 -13.25
C GLY A 21 -2.91 16.85 -14.72
N LEU A 22 -2.62 15.71 -15.34
CA LEU A 22 -2.29 15.62 -16.76
C LEU A 22 -3.38 14.87 -17.52
N ASN A 23 -3.56 15.20 -18.79
CA ASN A 23 -4.34 14.38 -19.70
C ASN A 23 -3.61 13.03 -19.93
N ALA A 24 -4.30 11.91 -19.71
CA ALA A 24 -3.70 10.59 -19.80
C ALA A 24 -3.32 10.16 -21.22
N SER A 25 -3.90 10.76 -22.27
CA SER A 25 -3.66 10.37 -23.65
C SER A 25 -2.46 11.07 -24.29
N ASP A 26 -2.17 12.32 -23.90
CA ASP A 26 -1.15 13.15 -24.53
C ASP A 26 -0.16 13.80 -23.55
N GLY A 27 -0.36 13.63 -22.24
CA GLY A 27 0.48 14.18 -21.19
C GLY A 27 0.33 15.70 -20.99
N ARG A 28 -0.62 16.34 -21.66
CA ARG A 28 -0.83 17.80 -21.54
C ARG A 28 -1.29 18.14 -20.14
N LEU A 29 -0.73 19.26 -19.60
CA LEU A 29 -1.14 19.80 -18.31
C LEU A 29 -2.60 20.27 -18.36
N LEU A 30 -3.42 19.73 -17.46
CA LEU A 30 -4.80 20.15 -17.25
C LEU A 30 -4.88 21.20 -16.14
N TRP A 31 -4.23 20.91 -15.02
CA TRP A 31 -4.19 21.79 -13.87
C TRP A 31 -2.96 21.51 -13.00
N LYS A 32 -2.62 22.50 -12.17
CA LYS A 32 -1.51 22.46 -11.23
C LYS A 32 -1.92 23.16 -9.94
N ILE A 33 -1.61 22.54 -8.80
CA ILE A 33 -1.80 23.11 -7.46
C ILE A 33 -0.43 23.29 -6.84
N ASN A 34 -0.10 24.51 -6.43
CA ASN A 34 1.10 24.80 -5.65
C ASN A 34 0.86 24.43 -4.18
N THR A 35 1.86 23.82 -3.56
CA THR A 35 1.88 23.44 -2.14
C THR A 35 3.04 24.12 -1.43
N GLU A 36 3.03 24.14 -0.09
CA GLU A 36 4.05 24.83 0.71
C GLU A 36 5.31 23.96 0.92
N ALA A 37 5.26 22.68 0.57
CA ALA A 37 6.37 21.72 0.67
C ALA A 37 6.22 20.60 -0.37
N PRO A 38 7.26 19.76 -0.57
CA PRO A 38 7.22 18.62 -1.49
C PRO A 38 6.03 17.70 -1.25
N VAL A 39 5.50 17.11 -2.34
CA VAL A 39 4.41 16.14 -2.29
C VAL A 39 4.93 14.79 -2.75
N LEU A 40 5.35 13.97 -1.79
CA LEU A 40 6.00 12.68 -2.03
C LEU A 40 5.04 11.48 -1.87
N GLY A 41 3.88 11.72 -1.25
CA GLY A 41 2.85 10.71 -1.04
C GLY A 41 2.27 10.13 -2.33
N ALA A 42 1.76 8.92 -2.24
CA ALA A 42 1.01 8.31 -3.34
C ALA A 42 -0.40 8.89 -3.43
N VAL A 43 -0.96 8.88 -4.63
CA VAL A 43 -2.34 9.33 -4.88
C VAL A 43 -3.29 8.14 -4.87
N THR A 44 -4.47 8.31 -4.29
CA THR A 44 -5.60 7.40 -4.49
C THR A 44 -6.75 8.16 -5.11
N ILE A 45 -7.27 7.66 -6.24
CA ILE A 45 -8.46 8.25 -6.89
C ILE A 45 -9.67 7.34 -6.65
N ARG A 46 -10.77 7.95 -6.25
CA ARG A 46 -12.06 7.26 -6.12
C ARG A 46 -13.20 8.20 -6.50
N ASN A 47 -14.03 7.76 -7.44
CA ASN A 47 -15.20 8.50 -7.91
C ASN A 47 -14.89 9.95 -8.35
N GLY A 48 -13.78 10.14 -9.08
CA GLY A 48 -13.39 11.45 -9.59
C GLY A 48 -12.72 12.37 -8.56
N ILE A 49 -12.46 11.90 -7.35
CA ILE A 49 -11.73 12.64 -6.31
C ILE A 49 -10.37 11.99 -6.08
N ALA A 50 -9.31 12.79 -6.13
CA ALA A 50 -7.95 12.41 -5.77
C ALA A 50 -7.70 12.76 -4.30
N TYR A 51 -7.19 11.79 -3.54
CA TYR A 51 -6.79 11.94 -2.14
C TYR A 51 -5.28 11.86 -2.06
N ILE A 52 -4.64 12.88 -1.48
CA ILE A 52 -3.17 12.99 -1.44
C ILE A 52 -2.72 13.77 -0.21
N GLY A 53 -1.66 13.30 0.43
CA GLY A 53 -0.96 14.01 1.49
C GLY A 53 0.35 14.62 1.00
N GLY A 54 0.80 15.67 1.67
CA GLY A 54 2.05 16.36 1.38
C GLY A 54 2.98 16.48 2.58
N SER A 55 4.20 16.92 2.32
CA SER A 55 5.17 17.27 3.37
C SER A 55 4.85 18.62 4.02
N ASP A 56 3.87 19.34 3.51
CA ASP A 56 3.29 20.55 4.11
C ASP A 56 2.26 20.26 5.21
N HIS A 57 2.20 19.01 5.69
CA HIS A 57 1.32 18.55 6.77
C HIS A 57 -0.18 18.62 6.42
N LYS A 58 -0.51 18.78 5.13
CA LYS A 58 -1.90 18.88 4.67
C LYS A 58 -2.30 17.62 3.91
N PHE A 59 -3.49 17.14 4.19
CA PHE A 59 -4.13 16.09 3.42
C PHE A 59 -5.29 16.67 2.62
N ARG A 60 -5.39 16.37 1.33
CA ARG A 60 -6.31 17.03 0.40
C ARG A 60 -7.17 16.05 -0.36
N ALA A 61 -8.42 16.45 -0.59
CA ALA A 61 -9.29 15.88 -1.61
C ALA A 61 -9.44 16.88 -2.76
N ILE A 62 -9.18 16.42 -3.98
CA ILE A 62 -9.11 17.24 -5.18
C ILE A 62 -10.02 16.65 -6.24
N ASP A 63 -10.90 17.45 -6.82
CA ASP A 63 -11.66 17.06 -8.02
C ASP A 63 -10.68 16.91 -9.19
N ILE A 64 -10.57 15.71 -9.76
CA ILE A 64 -9.56 15.43 -10.79
C ILE A 64 -9.81 16.17 -12.11
N LYS A 65 -11.05 16.53 -12.40
CA LYS A 65 -11.42 17.19 -13.64
C LYS A 65 -11.05 18.67 -13.63
N SER A 66 -11.31 19.36 -12.52
CA SER A 66 -11.12 20.81 -12.39
C SER A 66 -9.80 21.19 -11.71
N GLY A 67 -9.20 20.29 -10.90
CA GLY A 67 -8.09 20.63 -10.00
C GLY A 67 -8.55 21.41 -8.77
N THR A 68 -9.84 21.51 -8.52
CA THR A 68 -10.36 22.22 -7.33
C THR A 68 -10.12 21.40 -6.07
N VAL A 69 -9.53 22.00 -5.04
CA VAL A 69 -9.45 21.40 -3.71
C VAL A 69 -10.84 21.42 -3.08
N VAL A 70 -11.45 20.26 -2.94
CA VAL A 70 -12.79 20.09 -2.37
C VAL A 70 -12.76 20.35 -0.87
N TRP A 71 -11.74 19.81 -0.20
CA TRP A 71 -11.42 20.08 1.19
C TRP A 71 -9.94 19.80 1.47
N SER A 72 -9.44 20.40 2.54
CA SER A 72 -8.10 20.20 3.08
C SER A 72 -8.18 19.97 4.58
N TYR A 73 -7.36 19.03 5.09
CA TYR A 73 -7.20 18.76 6.51
C TYR A 73 -5.76 19.06 6.90
N ASP A 74 -5.57 19.89 7.93
CA ASP A 74 -4.28 20.40 8.42
C ASP A 74 -3.94 19.97 9.86
N GLY A 75 -4.72 19.02 10.41
CA GLY A 75 -4.52 18.49 11.76
C GLY A 75 -3.39 17.47 11.91
N VAL A 76 -2.44 17.39 10.96
CA VAL A 76 -1.35 16.43 10.95
C VAL A 76 -0.04 17.12 11.35
N GLU A 77 0.69 16.55 12.32
CA GLU A 77 1.96 17.12 12.80
C GLU A 77 3.19 16.59 12.06
N GLY A 78 3.02 15.64 11.12
CA GLY A 78 4.10 15.01 10.37
C GLY A 78 3.84 14.96 8.86
N TYR A 79 4.87 14.62 8.10
CA TYR A 79 4.75 14.42 6.65
C TYR A 79 3.81 13.26 6.32
N ILE A 80 3.13 13.35 5.18
CA ILE A 80 2.21 12.32 4.71
C ILE A 80 2.76 11.74 3.41
N GLU A 81 3.32 10.54 3.48
CA GLU A 81 3.95 9.86 2.34
C GLU A 81 3.29 8.53 1.97
N THR A 82 2.29 8.11 2.73
CA THR A 82 1.54 6.88 2.52
C THR A 82 0.66 6.92 1.26
N LYS A 83 0.19 5.76 0.85
CA LYS A 83 -0.91 5.66 -0.11
C LYS A 83 -2.24 5.66 0.65
N PRO A 84 -3.10 6.66 0.46
CA PRO A 84 -4.39 6.71 1.15
C PRO A 84 -5.29 5.53 0.75
N LEU A 85 -5.99 4.98 1.72
CA LEU A 85 -7.04 3.98 1.52
C LEU A 85 -8.41 4.66 1.55
N VAL A 86 -9.24 4.43 0.54
CA VAL A 86 -10.66 4.80 0.58
C VAL A 86 -11.48 3.57 0.88
N TYR A 87 -12.14 3.56 2.03
CA TYR A 87 -12.99 2.46 2.48
C TYR A 87 -14.29 3.00 3.06
N ASP A 88 -15.43 2.54 2.54
CA ASP A 88 -16.77 3.03 2.86
C ASP A 88 -16.85 4.57 2.79
N ASN A 89 -17.15 5.25 3.88
CA ASN A 89 -17.21 6.71 3.98
C ASN A 89 -15.88 7.34 4.43
N LEU A 90 -14.83 6.56 4.60
CA LEU A 90 -13.56 7.02 5.14
C LEU A 90 -12.49 7.15 4.07
N VAL A 91 -11.56 8.05 4.30
CA VAL A 91 -10.22 8.03 3.74
C VAL A 91 -9.22 7.89 4.88
N ILE A 92 -8.32 6.89 4.76
CA ILE A 92 -7.43 6.47 5.84
C ILE A 92 -6.00 6.60 5.36
N PHE A 93 -5.13 7.21 6.16
CA PHE A 93 -3.72 7.42 5.83
C PHE A 93 -2.85 7.50 7.07
N GLY A 94 -1.60 7.13 6.95
CA GLY A 94 -0.60 7.29 8.00
C GLY A 94 0.25 8.55 7.82
N ALA A 95 0.82 9.06 8.90
CA ALA A 95 1.72 10.21 8.87
C ALA A 95 2.97 9.98 9.74
N TRP A 96 4.02 10.77 9.52
CA TRP A 96 5.28 10.71 10.27
C TRP A 96 5.16 11.20 11.72
N ASP A 97 4.02 11.73 12.13
CA ASP A 97 3.67 11.99 13.52
C ASP A 97 3.22 10.71 14.28
N LYS A 98 3.34 9.55 13.63
CA LYS A 98 3.10 8.21 14.18
C LYS A 98 1.64 7.82 14.32
N ASN A 99 0.74 8.62 13.74
CA ASN A 99 -0.68 8.35 13.77
C ASN A 99 -1.17 7.78 12.42
N LEU A 100 -2.20 6.95 12.51
CA LEU A 100 -3.08 6.61 11.42
C LEU A 100 -4.36 7.43 11.59
N TYR A 101 -4.75 8.13 10.54
CA TYR A 101 -5.92 9.00 10.51
C TYR A 101 -7.02 8.39 9.68
N ALA A 102 -8.26 8.57 10.09
CA ALA A 102 -9.43 8.35 9.26
C ALA A 102 -10.28 9.62 9.22
N LEU A 103 -10.49 10.13 8.05
CA LEU A 103 -11.33 11.29 7.80
C LEU A 103 -12.60 10.86 7.06
N ASP A 104 -13.71 11.56 7.30
CA ASP A 104 -14.88 11.46 6.44
C ASP A 104 -14.51 11.92 5.02
N LYS A 105 -14.66 11.06 4.04
CA LYS A 105 -14.19 11.30 2.66
C LYS A 105 -14.90 12.44 1.94
N LYS A 106 -16.08 12.86 2.41
CA LYS A 106 -16.85 13.96 1.80
C LYS A 106 -16.50 15.30 2.39
N THR A 107 -16.27 15.35 3.70
CA THR A 107 -16.12 16.60 4.45
C THR A 107 -14.71 16.89 4.89
N GLY A 108 -13.83 15.88 4.90
CA GLY A 108 -12.48 16.00 5.45
C GLY A 108 -12.41 16.07 6.97
N LYS A 109 -13.54 15.93 7.68
CA LYS A 109 -13.55 15.94 9.16
C LYS A 109 -12.93 14.65 9.69
N GLU A 110 -12.10 14.78 10.73
CA GLU A 110 -11.55 13.64 11.46
C GLU A 110 -12.67 12.84 12.10
N VAL A 111 -12.66 11.52 11.87
CA VAL A 111 -13.55 10.54 12.46
C VAL A 111 -12.86 9.87 13.63
N TRP A 112 -11.62 9.42 13.38
CA TRP A 112 -10.77 8.88 14.43
C TRP A 112 -9.30 9.01 14.07
N LYS A 113 -8.46 8.94 15.11
CA LYS A 113 -7.02 8.85 15.04
C LYS A 113 -6.55 7.64 15.86
N TRP A 114 -5.77 6.78 15.24
CA TRP A 114 -5.19 5.61 15.90
C TRP A 114 -3.71 5.82 16.15
N HIS A 115 -3.30 5.48 17.35
CA HIS A 115 -1.92 5.45 17.77
C HIS A 115 -1.76 4.34 18.81
N GLU A 116 -0.81 3.42 18.60
CA GLU A 116 -0.51 2.37 19.56
C GLU A 116 0.99 2.02 19.53
N GLY A 117 1.49 1.60 20.69
CA GLY A 117 2.89 1.26 20.88
C GLY A 117 3.77 2.45 21.25
N LYS A 118 5.05 2.15 21.54
CA LYS A 118 6.08 3.18 21.77
C LYS A 118 6.71 3.55 20.44
N PRO A 119 6.46 4.72 19.91
CA PRO A 119 7.00 5.09 18.61
C PRO A 119 8.52 5.30 18.70
N GLY A 120 9.27 4.45 18.02
CA GLY A 120 10.68 4.66 17.78
C GLY A 120 10.93 5.73 16.72
N ARG A 121 12.13 6.33 16.70
CA ARG A 121 12.52 7.40 15.75
C ARG A 121 12.37 7.03 14.27
N PHE A 122 12.35 5.73 13.95
CA PHE A 122 12.37 5.22 12.58
C PHE A 122 11.11 4.45 12.16
N TYR A 123 10.09 4.42 13.01
CA TYR A 123 8.89 3.65 12.75
C TYR A 123 7.67 4.55 12.79
N SER A 124 6.99 4.66 11.66
CA SER A 124 5.78 5.46 11.52
C SER A 124 4.74 4.73 10.67
N ALA A 125 3.47 4.96 10.97
CA ALA A 125 2.36 4.54 10.12
C ALA A 125 2.44 5.16 8.70
N ALA A 126 3.29 6.16 8.49
CA ALA A 126 3.51 6.80 7.19
C ALA A 126 4.08 5.86 6.11
N ALA A 127 4.84 4.84 6.51
CA ALA A 127 5.40 3.87 5.58
C ALA A 127 4.43 2.75 5.19
N VAL A 128 3.25 2.69 5.83
CA VAL A 128 2.28 1.60 5.64
C VAL A 128 1.22 2.00 4.61
N TRP A 129 0.94 1.08 3.69
CA TRP A 129 -0.25 1.16 2.86
C TRP A 129 -1.34 0.33 3.48
N PRO A 130 -2.32 0.94 4.16
CA PRO A 130 -3.39 0.21 4.82
C PRO A 130 -4.28 -0.50 3.80
N VAL A 131 -4.83 -1.64 4.19
CA VAL A 131 -5.88 -2.34 3.44
C VAL A 131 -7.09 -2.51 4.35
N ALA A 132 -8.30 -2.68 3.77
CA ALA A 132 -9.49 -2.86 4.58
C ALA A 132 -10.46 -3.87 3.98
N ALA A 133 -11.05 -4.65 4.85
CA ALA A 133 -12.11 -5.61 4.54
C ALA A 133 -12.92 -5.93 5.81
N ASN A 134 -14.18 -6.32 5.63
CA ASN A 134 -15.04 -6.86 6.69
C ASN A 134 -15.10 -5.95 7.94
N GLY A 135 -15.21 -4.63 7.73
CA GLY A 135 -15.28 -3.65 8.81
C GLY A 135 -13.96 -3.37 9.52
N LYS A 136 -12.83 -3.89 9.04
CA LYS A 136 -11.51 -3.76 9.65
C LYS A 136 -10.51 -3.11 8.71
N VAL A 137 -9.60 -2.32 9.27
CA VAL A 137 -8.40 -1.79 8.63
C VAL A 137 -7.20 -2.59 9.11
N PHE A 138 -6.36 -3.04 8.20
CA PHE A 138 -5.18 -3.83 8.52
C PHE A 138 -3.92 -3.06 8.17
N ILE A 139 -2.97 -3.04 9.10
CA ILE A 139 -1.64 -2.42 8.93
C ILE A 139 -0.56 -3.33 9.52
N ALA A 140 0.65 -3.22 8.97
CA ALA A 140 1.85 -3.60 9.70
C ALA A 140 2.32 -2.38 10.48
N ASP A 141 2.10 -2.37 11.77
CA ASP A 141 2.35 -1.19 12.59
C ASP A 141 3.86 -0.94 12.84
N PRO A 142 4.24 0.26 13.32
CA PRO A 142 5.64 0.62 13.54
C PRO A 142 6.42 -0.30 14.46
N GLU A 143 5.77 -1.03 15.36
CA GLU A 143 6.40 -2.00 16.26
C GLU A 143 6.52 -3.41 15.69
N ARG A 144 6.38 -3.58 14.37
CA ARG A 144 6.45 -4.85 13.65
C ARG A 144 5.31 -5.82 13.98
N ALA A 145 4.18 -5.29 14.40
CA ALA A 145 2.99 -6.05 14.62
C ALA A 145 2.04 -5.95 13.42
N LEU A 146 1.36 -7.04 13.13
CA LEU A 146 0.19 -7.02 12.27
C LEU A 146 -1.00 -6.64 13.13
N THR A 147 -1.72 -5.60 12.74
CA THR A 147 -2.78 -4.99 13.53
C THR A 147 -4.05 -4.87 12.72
N ALA A 148 -5.16 -5.29 13.31
CA ALA A 148 -6.51 -5.02 12.80
C ALA A 148 -7.18 -3.96 13.68
N ILE A 149 -7.74 -2.96 13.04
CA ILE A 149 -8.40 -1.81 13.66
C ILE A 149 -9.84 -1.80 13.17
N ASP A 150 -10.80 -1.61 14.05
CA ASP A 150 -12.20 -1.41 13.67
C ASP A 150 -12.33 -0.14 12.84
N ALA A 151 -12.84 -0.28 11.62
CA ALA A 151 -12.87 0.82 10.65
C ALA A 151 -13.79 1.97 11.07
N SER A 152 -14.81 1.70 11.88
CA SER A 152 -15.80 2.70 12.31
C SER A 152 -15.35 3.49 13.52
N THR A 153 -14.60 2.85 14.43
CA THR A 153 -14.24 3.42 15.74
C THR A 153 -12.77 3.76 15.90
N GLY A 154 -11.90 3.21 15.06
CA GLY A 154 -10.44 3.31 15.22
C GLY A 154 -9.87 2.49 16.39
N LYS A 155 -10.66 1.63 17.02
CA LYS A 155 -10.18 0.77 18.11
C LYS A 155 -9.45 -0.45 17.58
N THR A 156 -8.37 -0.84 18.25
CA THR A 156 -7.67 -2.09 17.95
C THR A 156 -8.59 -3.28 18.22
N VAL A 157 -8.84 -4.10 17.18
CA VAL A 157 -9.57 -5.37 17.30
C VAL A 157 -8.62 -6.45 17.78
N TRP A 158 -7.48 -6.58 17.11
CA TRP A 158 -6.40 -7.46 17.51
C TRP A 158 -5.04 -6.96 17.02
N ARG A 159 -3.99 -7.42 17.67
CA ARG A 159 -2.61 -7.08 17.35
C ARG A 159 -1.70 -8.25 17.67
N THR A 160 -0.81 -8.63 16.75
CA THR A 160 0.12 -9.73 16.94
C THR A 160 1.53 -9.40 16.45
N LYS A 161 2.54 -9.78 17.22
CA LYS A 161 3.96 -9.70 16.84
C LYS A 161 4.55 -11.06 16.47
N GLU A 162 3.73 -12.10 16.42
CA GLU A 162 4.17 -13.48 16.17
C GLU A 162 5.02 -13.63 14.90
N SER A 163 4.66 -12.90 13.84
CA SER A 163 5.33 -13.01 12.55
C SER A 163 6.31 -11.88 12.23
N MET A 164 6.49 -10.90 13.12
CA MET A 164 7.41 -9.77 12.96
C MET A 164 7.34 -9.13 11.56
N VAL A 165 6.17 -8.67 11.17
CA VAL A 165 5.93 -8.06 9.87
C VAL A 165 6.41 -6.60 9.84
N ARG A 166 6.64 -6.05 8.65
CA ARG A 166 6.99 -4.63 8.48
C ARG A 166 6.45 -4.07 7.17
N GLU A 167 5.76 -2.95 7.27
CA GLU A 167 5.33 -2.05 6.17
C GLU A 167 4.44 -2.67 5.09
N THR A 168 4.37 -3.98 4.96
CA THR A 168 3.72 -4.63 3.84
C THR A 168 2.47 -5.39 4.24
N VAL A 169 1.32 -4.93 3.77
CA VAL A 169 0.05 -5.65 3.90
C VAL A 169 -0.64 -5.68 2.54
N GLY A 170 -0.96 -6.88 2.07
CA GLY A 170 -1.79 -7.12 0.89
C GLY A 170 -3.15 -7.68 1.29
N LEU A 171 -4.14 -7.52 0.43
CA LEU A 171 -5.49 -8.04 0.61
C LEU A 171 -5.82 -9.02 -0.52
N SER A 172 -6.48 -10.14 -0.19
CA SER A 172 -6.97 -11.09 -1.18
C SER A 172 -8.08 -10.52 -2.04
N GLU A 173 -8.22 -11.03 -3.28
CA GLU A 173 -9.30 -10.59 -4.19
C GLU A 173 -10.70 -10.85 -3.59
N ASP A 174 -10.86 -11.94 -2.84
CA ASP A 174 -12.11 -12.29 -2.13
C ASP A 174 -12.31 -11.55 -0.79
N LYS A 175 -11.32 -10.72 -0.38
CA LYS A 175 -11.31 -9.95 0.88
C LYS A 175 -11.37 -10.80 2.15
N ARG A 176 -10.98 -12.06 2.10
CA ARG A 176 -11.02 -12.97 3.24
C ARG A 176 -9.66 -13.20 3.89
N ARG A 177 -8.56 -12.80 3.21
CA ARG A 177 -7.18 -13.01 3.66
C ARG A 177 -6.37 -11.74 3.52
N ILE A 178 -5.42 -11.56 4.42
CA ILE A 178 -4.38 -10.55 4.33
C ILE A 178 -3.02 -11.23 4.28
N TYR A 179 -2.10 -10.62 3.54
CA TYR A 179 -0.76 -11.13 3.33
C TYR A 179 0.27 -10.13 3.83
N SER A 180 1.34 -10.59 4.46
CA SER A 180 2.43 -9.73 4.85
C SER A 180 3.78 -10.43 4.70
N LYS A 181 4.79 -9.70 4.27
CA LYS A 181 6.18 -10.16 4.34
C LYS A 181 6.66 -10.05 5.78
N THR A 182 7.33 -11.08 6.27
CA THR A 182 8.06 -11.00 7.53
C THR A 182 9.40 -10.32 7.31
N MET A 183 10.09 -9.98 8.39
CA MET A 183 11.44 -9.43 8.29
C MET A 183 12.48 -10.46 7.85
N ASN A 184 12.16 -11.75 7.91
CA ASN A 184 13.08 -12.84 7.55
C ASN A 184 12.36 -13.90 6.73
N ASP A 185 12.76 -14.06 5.49
CA ASP A 185 12.48 -15.19 4.59
C ASP A 185 11.04 -15.52 4.25
N SER A 186 10.05 -15.04 4.98
CA SER A 186 8.70 -15.62 4.89
C SER A 186 7.63 -14.62 4.48
N VAL A 187 6.56 -15.15 3.90
CA VAL A 187 5.27 -14.48 3.73
C VAL A 187 4.27 -15.20 4.62
N VAL A 188 3.44 -14.44 5.30
CA VAL A 188 2.37 -14.93 6.18
C VAL A 188 1.00 -14.51 5.68
N CYS A 189 0.04 -15.37 5.88
CA CYS A 189 -1.37 -15.15 5.58
C CYS A 189 -2.18 -15.25 6.86
N TYR A 190 -3.01 -14.24 7.10
CA TYR A 190 -3.98 -14.22 8.19
C TYR A 190 -5.39 -14.03 7.64
N SER A 191 -6.36 -14.50 8.44
CA SER A 191 -7.77 -14.25 8.17
C SER A 191 -8.10 -12.76 8.28
N ALA A 192 -8.83 -12.23 7.30
CA ALA A 192 -9.40 -10.89 7.36
C ALA A 192 -10.81 -10.87 7.96
N THR A 193 -11.39 -12.04 8.27
CA THR A 193 -12.77 -12.18 8.72
C THR A 193 -12.92 -12.31 10.23
N THR A 194 -11.90 -12.84 10.91
CA THR A 194 -11.92 -13.10 12.35
C THR A 194 -11.59 -11.86 13.19
N ASP A 195 -12.04 -11.86 14.45
CA ASP A 195 -11.75 -10.80 15.43
C ASP A 195 -10.59 -11.19 16.38
N PHE A 196 -9.77 -12.15 15.95
CA PHE A 196 -8.52 -12.56 16.56
C PHE A 196 -7.50 -12.86 15.44
N PRO A 197 -6.18 -12.84 15.74
CA PRO A 197 -5.14 -13.03 14.73
C PRO A 197 -5.02 -14.50 14.32
N GLU A 198 -5.90 -14.96 13.44
CA GLU A 198 -5.89 -16.32 12.90
C GLU A 198 -4.91 -16.43 11.74
N LYS A 199 -3.77 -17.09 11.98
CA LYS A 199 -2.78 -17.39 10.94
C LYS A 199 -3.20 -18.61 10.14
N ILE A 200 -3.41 -18.43 8.82
CA ILE A 200 -3.84 -19.50 7.90
C ILE A 200 -2.63 -20.29 7.42
N TRP A 201 -1.56 -19.59 6.98
CA TRP A 201 -0.31 -20.22 6.57
C TRP A 201 0.88 -19.27 6.72
N ALA A 202 2.06 -19.86 6.76
CA ALA A 202 3.34 -19.18 6.64
C ALA A 202 4.20 -19.92 5.62
N SER A 203 4.85 -19.20 4.71
CA SER A 203 5.65 -19.76 3.62
C SER A 203 7.06 -19.18 3.64
N ASN A 204 8.06 -20.04 3.79
CA ASN A 204 9.45 -19.64 3.64
C ASN A 204 9.78 -19.47 2.15
N VAL A 205 10.10 -18.25 1.73
CA VAL A 205 10.49 -17.90 0.36
C VAL A 205 12.01 -17.84 0.20
N GLY A 206 12.75 -17.66 1.29
CA GLY A 206 14.22 -17.64 1.29
C GLY A 206 14.79 -16.33 0.73
N PHE A 207 14.18 -15.18 1.01
CA PHE A 207 14.66 -13.88 0.54
C PHE A 207 15.62 -13.16 1.50
N GLY A 208 15.87 -13.73 2.68
CA GLY A 208 16.70 -13.14 3.71
C GLY A 208 16.02 -12.02 4.48
N TYR A 209 16.82 -11.13 5.05
CA TYR A 209 16.33 -9.94 5.73
C TYR A 209 15.68 -8.96 4.74
N GLU A 210 14.39 -8.68 4.94
CA GLU A 210 13.58 -7.90 4.02
C GLU A 210 12.89 -6.73 4.74
N HIS A 211 12.90 -5.55 4.12
CA HIS A 211 12.24 -4.34 4.63
C HIS A 211 11.76 -3.43 3.50
N ALA A 212 11.68 -3.94 2.26
CA ALA A 212 11.17 -3.14 1.16
C ALA A 212 9.65 -2.94 1.28
N PRO A 213 9.15 -1.74 1.02
CA PRO A 213 7.73 -1.43 1.09
C PRO A 213 6.93 -1.93 -0.12
N SER A 214 7.36 -3.05 -0.72
CA SER A 214 6.61 -3.70 -1.80
C SER A 214 5.55 -4.63 -1.22
N MET A 215 4.29 -4.39 -1.58
CA MET A 215 3.15 -5.11 -1.01
C MET A 215 2.90 -6.42 -1.74
N PRO A 216 2.52 -7.51 -1.04
CA PRO A 216 1.97 -8.68 -1.68
C PRO A 216 0.65 -8.36 -2.39
N VAL A 217 0.47 -8.82 -3.63
CA VAL A 217 -0.74 -8.59 -4.43
C VAL A 217 -1.28 -9.92 -4.91
N GLU A 218 -2.54 -10.23 -4.62
CA GLU A 218 -3.19 -11.42 -5.16
C GLU A 218 -3.83 -11.15 -6.52
N LYS A 219 -3.66 -12.10 -7.43
CA LYS A 219 -4.35 -12.14 -8.71
C LYS A 219 -4.63 -13.58 -9.14
N GLU A 220 -5.92 -13.91 -9.36
CA GLU A 220 -6.36 -15.24 -9.82
C GLU A 220 -5.77 -16.39 -8.99
N GLY A 221 -5.79 -16.25 -7.65
CA GLY A 221 -5.32 -17.26 -6.70
C GLY A 221 -3.80 -17.36 -6.55
N VAL A 222 -3.03 -16.41 -7.10
CA VAL A 222 -1.57 -16.30 -6.91
C VAL A 222 -1.24 -15.01 -6.17
N VAL A 223 -0.49 -15.14 -5.07
CA VAL A 223 0.08 -14.00 -4.34
C VAL A 223 1.45 -13.66 -4.92
N PHE A 224 1.56 -12.51 -5.55
CA PHE A 224 2.78 -11.97 -6.12
C PHE A 224 3.52 -11.14 -5.07
N GLY A 225 4.81 -11.34 -4.93
CA GLY A 225 5.66 -10.56 -4.05
C GLY A 225 7.00 -10.23 -4.67
N SER A 226 7.62 -9.17 -4.17
CA SER A 226 8.94 -8.70 -4.60
C SER A 226 9.78 -8.26 -3.41
N THR A 227 11.09 -8.12 -3.64
CA THR A 227 12.07 -7.85 -2.58
C THR A 227 13.02 -6.71 -2.95
N LYS A 228 13.76 -6.23 -1.95
CA LYS A 228 14.81 -5.22 -2.12
C LYS A 228 15.98 -5.69 -2.98
N ASN A 229 16.19 -7.01 -3.09
CA ASN A 229 17.34 -7.61 -3.77
C ASN A 229 16.98 -8.20 -5.15
N GLY A 230 15.89 -7.75 -5.77
CA GLY A 230 15.55 -8.16 -7.13
C GLY A 230 14.86 -9.51 -7.25
N LEU A 231 14.47 -10.17 -6.15
CA LEU A 231 13.69 -11.40 -6.21
C LEU A 231 12.20 -11.08 -6.36
N MET A 232 11.55 -11.72 -7.32
CA MET A 232 10.10 -11.81 -7.47
C MET A 232 9.66 -13.25 -7.23
N PHE A 233 8.47 -13.44 -6.68
CA PHE A 233 7.93 -14.76 -6.39
C PHE A 233 6.40 -14.79 -6.49
N GLY A 234 5.87 -15.99 -6.72
CA GLY A 234 4.45 -16.27 -6.65
C GLY A 234 4.16 -17.42 -5.70
N LEU A 235 3.14 -17.22 -4.86
CA LEU A 235 2.66 -18.23 -3.92
C LEU A 235 1.22 -18.60 -4.25
N ASP A 236 0.84 -19.85 -4.03
CA ASP A 236 -0.56 -20.24 -4.01
C ASP A 236 -1.29 -19.53 -2.87
N ALA A 237 -2.35 -18.80 -3.18
CA ALA A 237 -3.05 -17.95 -2.20
C ALA A 237 -3.74 -18.73 -1.08
N HIS A 238 -4.07 -20.01 -1.28
CA HIS A 238 -4.76 -20.83 -0.29
C HIS A 238 -3.80 -21.60 0.61
N THR A 239 -2.69 -22.07 0.04
CA THR A 239 -1.77 -22.99 0.76
C THR A 239 -0.44 -22.35 1.12
N GLY A 240 -0.10 -21.21 0.55
CA GLY A 240 1.21 -20.57 0.67
C GLY A 240 2.32 -21.26 -0.11
N LYS A 241 2.03 -22.34 -0.85
CA LYS A 241 3.06 -23.07 -1.63
C LYS A 241 3.74 -22.15 -2.61
N VAL A 242 5.08 -22.16 -2.62
CA VAL A 242 5.87 -21.43 -3.62
C VAL A 242 5.64 -22.05 -4.99
N LEU A 243 5.09 -21.26 -5.93
CA LEU A 243 4.80 -21.68 -7.29
C LEU A 243 5.97 -21.38 -8.23
N TRP A 244 6.61 -20.24 -8.04
CA TRP A 244 7.75 -19.81 -8.83
C TRP A 244 8.58 -18.76 -8.10
N LYS A 245 9.83 -18.62 -8.49
CA LYS A 245 10.75 -17.55 -8.11
C LYS A 245 11.50 -17.09 -9.35
N HIS A 246 11.73 -15.78 -9.46
CA HIS A 246 12.53 -15.20 -10.53
C HIS A 246 13.33 -14.02 -10.00
N LYS A 247 14.60 -13.97 -10.33
CA LYS A 247 15.50 -12.90 -9.89
C LYS A 247 15.86 -12.00 -11.07
N VAL A 248 15.60 -10.69 -10.92
CA VAL A 248 15.96 -9.66 -11.87
C VAL A 248 16.97 -8.73 -11.19
N GLY A 249 18.23 -8.84 -11.55
CA GLY A 249 19.27 -7.98 -10.97
C GLY A 249 19.41 -8.06 -9.44
N ASN A 250 19.87 -6.96 -8.84
CA ASN A 250 20.01 -6.80 -7.39
C ASN A 250 19.33 -5.51 -6.86
N SER A 251 18.53 -4.86 -7.69
CA SER A 251 17.81 -3.63 -7.34
C SER A 251 16.49 -3.93 -6.66
N LEU A 252 16.02 -2.99 -5.84
CA LEU A 252 14.71 -3.07 -5.23
C LEU A 252 13.62 -3.09 -6.31
N ILE A 253 12.74 -4.06 -6.23
CA ILE A 253 11.55 -4.13 -7.09
C ILE A 253 10.36 -3.54 -6.35
N SER A 254 9.66 -2.62 -6.99
CA SER A 254 8.44 -2.01 -6.49
C SER A 254 7.31 -3.05 -6.35
N THR A 255 6.19 -2.64 -5.78
CA THR A 255 4.99 -3.48 -5.75
C THR A 255 4.64 -3.95 -7.16
N LEU A 256 4.52 -5.25 -7.33
CA LEU A 256 4.20 -5.87 -8.62
C LEU A 256 2.78 -5.51 -9.05
N VAL A 257 2.57 -5.41 -10.37
CA VAL A 257 1.25 -5.17 -10.97
C VAL A 257 0.84 -6.41 -11.78
N PRO A 258 0.20 -7.40 -11.14
CA PRO A 258 -0.26 -8.59 -11.84
C PRO A 258 -1.39 -8.24 -12.81
N LEU A 259 -1.27 -8.68 -14.05
CA LEU A 259 -2.30 -8.58 -15.09
C LEU A 259 -3.18 -9.85 -15.12
N SER A 260 -2.57 -10.99 -14.78
CA SER A 260 -3.20 -12.31 -14.63
C SER A 260 -2.28 -13.19 -13.77
N LYS A 261 -2.71 -14.40 -13.41
CA LYS A 261 -1.87 -15.34 -12.64
C LYS A 261 -0.52 -15.67 -13.31
N ASN A 262 -0.39 -15.44 -14.61
CA ASN A 262 0.82 -15.76 -15.38
C ASN A 262 1.49 -14.55 -16.04
N LYS A 263 1.03 -13.33 -15.77
CA LYS A 263 1.62 -12.09 -16.31
C LYS A 263 1.69 -11.00 -15.27
N CYS A 264 2.83 -10.37 -15.13
CA CYS A 264 3.05 -9.32 -14.14
C CYS A 264 3.97 -8.23 -14.67
N LEU A 265 3.57 -6.98 -14.55
CA LEU A 265 4.46 -5.83 -14.78
C LEU A 265 5.28 -5.58 -13.52
N PHE A 266 6.55 -5.20 -13.70
CA PHE A 266 7.43 -4.80 -12.62
C PHE A 266 8.26 -3.58 -13.00
N THR A 267 8.69 -2.84 -11.98
CA THR A 267 9.68 -1.77 -12.07
C THR A 267 10.72 -1.97 -10.98
N ALA A 268 11.97 -1.66 -11.28
CA ALA A 268 13.05 -1.73 -10.31
C ALA A 268 13.78 -0.38 -10.19
N THR A 269 14.37 -0.10 -9.03
CA THR A 269 15.10 1.14 -8.78
C THR A 269 16.38 1.28 -9.60
N GLY A 270 16.84 0.21 -10.23
CA GLY A 270 17.92 0.22 -11.24
C GLY A 270 17.49 0.79 -12.60
N GLY A 271 16.21 1.15 -12.77
CA GLY A 271 15.68 1.69 -14.02
C GLY A 271 15.02 0.66 -14.93
N GLU A 272 14.96 -0.60 -14.51
CA GLU A 272 14.32 -1.65 -15.28
C GLU A 272 12.80 -1.55 -15.21
N ILE A 273 12.16 -1.72 -16.36
CA ILE A 273 10.71 -1.90 -16.51
C ILE A 273 10.51 -3.13 -17.37
N GLY A 274 9.69 -4.07 -16.92
CA GLY A 274 9.50 -5.31 -17.65
C GLY A 274 8.15 -5.96 -17.44
N LEU A 275 7.84 -6.88 -18.34
CA LEU A 275 6.73 -7.81 -18.26
C LEU A 275 7.28 -9.22 -17.98
N LEU A 276 6.99 -9.73 -16.79
CA LEU A 276 7.26 -11.13 -16.44
C LEU A 276 6.11 -12.01 -16.98
N VAL A 277 6.45 -13.01 -17.77
CA VAL A 277 5.52 -14.06 -18.22
C VAL A 277 5.94 -15.37 -17.57
N ILE A 278 5.02 -16.01 -16.85
CA ILE A 278 5.25 -17.23 -16.09
C ILE A 278 4.65 -18.40 -16.84
N ASP A 279 5.49 -19.40 -17.18
CA ASP A 279 5.03 -20.68 -17.72
C ASP A 279 5.05 -21.74 -16.61
N TYR A 280 3.87 -22.10 -16.13
CA TYR A 280 3.71 -23.14 -15.11
C TYR A 280 3.98 -24.55 -15.61
N LYS A 281 4.07 -24.77 -16.96
CA LYS A 281 4.28 -26.09 -17.54
C LYS A 281 5.75 -26.52 -17.48
N THR A 282 6.67 -25.58 -17.54
CA THR A 282 8.13 -25.85 -17.53
C THR A 282 8.72 -26.02 -16.14
N ASN A 283 8.02 -25.66 -15.07
CA ASN A 283 8.51 -25.76 -13.70
C ASN A 283 8.28 -27.13 -13.04
N LYS A 284 8.00 -28.19 -13.82
CA LYS A 284 7.78 -29.53 -13.23
C LYS A 284 9.04 -30.30 -12.89
N HIS A 285 10.25 -29.82 -13.20
CA HIS A 285 11.51 -30.46 -12.78
C HIS A 285 12.66 -29.43 -12.87
N LYS A 286 12.99 -28.80 -11.75
CA LYS A 286 14.41 -28.54 -11.40
C LYS A 286 14.51 -28.24 -9.89
#